data_cc92a13f0aa07be6dcfa4513c53c2b07
#
_entry.id   cc92a13f0aa07be6dcfa4513c53c2b07
#
_cell.length_a   1.000
_cell.length_b   1.000
_cell.length_c   1.000
_cell.angle_alpha   90.00
_cell.angle_beta   90.00
_cell.angle_gamma   90.00
#
_symmetry.space_group_name_H-M   'P 1'
#
loop_
_entity.id
_entity.type
_entity.pdbx_description
1 polymer ?
#
loop_
_entity_poly.entity_id
_entity_poly.type
_entity_poly.pdbx_seq_one_letter_code
_entity_poly.pdbx_strand_id
1 'polypeptide(L)'
;DRNNQPNADFCGVTPTQMANWLYAPFDELQWVTINTPDDLSTSPVMRYLALILDEAMAQEGSFKATSKGNLPTKLVKQASDLLAEFPVAQFERHISISEFAGSNEDKFNALHYTRVLAEISGIIYRRSGRYHVKKSAQKQFQTLGIQAFFKPMLEATISKYNWGYLDGFEFDVDLRTFWVFMLWRIQSHKRVDRLIEEVLTAFPDLLLALPADDYFSPE
;
A
#
# COMPACT_ATOMS: atom_id res chain seq x y z
N ASP A 1 -15.17 -17.33 -29.24
CA ASP A 1 -13.97 -16.54 -29.10
C ASP A 1 -13.24 -16.98 -27.81
N ARG A 2 -12.03 -17.50 -27.99
CA ARG A 2 -11.21 -18.06 -26.88
C ARG A 2 -10.92 -17.02 -25.77
N ASN A 3 -10.84 -15.75 -26.14
CA ASN A 3 -10.53 -14.67 -25.19
C ASN A 3 -11.68 -14.34 -24.24
N ASN A 4 -12.89 -14.81 -24.54
CA ASN A 4 -14.08 -14.58 -23.70
C ASN A 4 -14.53 -15.85 -22.97
N GLN A 5 -13.75 -16.93 -23.03
CA GLN A 5 -14.06 -18.14 -22.27
C GLN A 5 -13.55 -18.00 -20.84
N PRO A 6 -14.41 -18.30 -19.83
CA PRO A 6 -13.99 -18.32 -18.45
C PRO A 6 -12.87 -19.33 -18.22
N ASN A 7 -11.86 -18.94 -17.45
CA ASN A 7 -10.77 -19.82 -17.02
C ASN A 7 -11.02 -20.27 -15.58
N ALA A 8 -11.10 -21.58 -15.36
CA ALA A 8 -11.34 -22.16 -14.03
C ALA A 8 -10.24 -21.84 -13.03
N ASP A 9 -8.97 -21.83 -13.46
CA ASP A 9 -7.81 -21.53 -12.61
C ASP A 9 -7.83 -20.08 -12.09
N PHE A 10 -8.47 -19.20 -12.83
CA PHE A 10 -8.70 -17.80 -12.44
C PHE A 10 -10.13 -17.56 -11.92
N CYS A 11 -10.76 -18.56 -11.32
CA CYS A 11 -12.10 -18.46 -10.75
C CYS A 11 -13.16 -17.95 -11.75
N GLY A 12 -13.00 -18.22 -13.04
CA GLY A 12 -13.93 -17.83 -14.10
C GLY A 12 -13.61 -16.49 -14.79
N VAL A 13 -12.54 -15.80 -14.42
CA VAL A 13 -12.08 -14.61 -15.14
C VAL A 13 -11.65 -14.99 -16.56
N THR A 14 -12.08 -14.21 -17.55
CA THR A 14 -11.70 -14.40 -18.94
C THR A 14 -10.38 -13.69 -19.27
N PRO A 15 -9.65 -14.10 -20.31
CA PRO A 15 -8.47 -13.37 -20.76
C PRO A 15 -8.73 -11.90 -21.08
N THR A 16 -9.89 -11.56 -21.64
CA THR A 16 -10.28 -10.16 -21.89
C THR A 16 -10.40 -9.35 -20.60
N GLN A 17 -10.97 -9.93 -19.53
CA GLN A 17 -11.07 -9.26 -18.25
C GLN A 17 -9.71 -9.15 -17.55
N MET A 18 -8.87 -10.17 -17.66
CA MET A 18 -7.50 -10.11 -17.13
C MET A 18 -6.70 -8.98 -17.82
N ALA A 19 -6.86 -8.81 -19.14
CA ALA A 19 -6.26 -7.70 -19.87
C ALA A 19 -6.80 -6.33 -19.39
N ASN A 20 -8.11 -6.24 -19.09
CA ASN A 20 -8.67 -5.04 -18.48
C ASN A 20 -7.99 -4.75 -17.13
N TRP A 21 -7.86 -5.73 -16.25
CA TRP A 21 -7.20 -5.55 -14.95
C TRP A 21 -5.75 -5.11 -15.06
N LEU A 22 -5.05 -5.53 -16.12
CA LEU A 22 -3.65 -5.16 -16.34
C LEU A 22 -3.49 -3.72 -16.85
N TYR A 23 -4.40 -3.25 -17.72
CA TYR A 23 -4.18 -2.01 -18.47
C TYR A 23 -5.18 -0.88 -18.20
N ALA A 24 -6.39 -1.18 -17.71
CA ALA A 24 -7.39 -0.16 -17.52
C ALA A 24 -7.06 0.77 -16.34
N PRO A 25 -7.53 2.01 -16.38
CA PRO A 25 -7.55 2.87 -15.17
C PRO A 25 -8.22 2.16 -14.00
N PHE A 26 -7.81 2.53 -12.78
CA PHE A 26 -8.23 1.82 -11.57
C PHE A 26 -9.73 1.94 -11.26
N ASP A 27 -10.37 2.98 -11.75
CA ASP A 27 -11.82 3.23 -11.67
C ASP A 27 -12.62 2.61 -12.84
N GLU A 28 -11.94 2.03 -13.84
CA GLU A 28 -12.53 1.36 -14.99
C GLU A 28 -12.34 -0.16 -14.98
N LEU A 29 -11.97 -0.75 -13.85
CA LEU A 29 -11.78 -2.18 -13.70
C LEU A 29 -13.12 -2.91 -13.89
N GLN A 30 -13.12 -3.94 -14.77
CA GLN A 30 -14.29 -4.79 -14.96
C GLN A 30 -14.43 -5.81 -13.83
N TRP A 31 -15.66 -5.99 -13.33
CA TRP A 31 -16.04 -6.92 -12.25
C TRP A 31 -15.47 -6.59 -10.87
N VAL A 32 -14.64 -5.60 -10.77
CA VAL A 32 -14.08 -5.13 -9.50
C VAL A 32 -14.47 -3.69 -9.30
N THR A 33 -15.15 -3.41 -8.20
CA THR A 33 -15.42 -2.04 -7.75
C THR A 33 -14.69 -1.80 -6.45
N ILE A 34 -13.79 -0.82 -6.44
CA ILE A 34 -13.07 -0.43 -5.25
C ILE A 34 -13.77 0.76 -4.62
N ASN A 35 -14.37 0.53 -3.49
CA ASN A 35 -15.02 1.58 -2.70
C ASN A 35 -14.07 2.06 -1.60
N THR A 36 -14.10 3.35 -1.30
CA THR A 36 -13.44 3.87 -0.11
C THR A 36 -14.26 3.44 1.12
N PRO A 37 -13.64 2.77 2.11
CA PRO A 37 -14.33 2.46 3.36
C PRO A 37 -14.78 3.73 4.09
N ASP A 38 -15.93 3.68 4.76
CA ASP A 38 -16.41 4.79 5.59
C ASP A 38 -15.49 5.04 6.77
N ASP A 39 -14.92 3.97 7.35
CA ASP A 39 -13.94 4.03 8.43
C ASP A 39 -12.56 3.56 7.94
N LEU A 40 -11.58 4.45 8.02
CA LEU A 40 -10.17 4.21 7.70
C LEU A 40 -9.29 4.13 8.97
N SER A 41 -9.88 4.15 10.15
CA SER A 41 -9.15 4.11 11.44
C SER A 41 -8.36 2.81 11.63
N THR A 42 -8.78 1.73 10.99
CA THR A 42 -8.09 0.43 11.02
C THR A 42 -6.91 0.32 10.04
N SER A 43 -6.73 1.32 9.15
CA SER A 43 -5.62 1.33 8.20
C SER A 43 -4.43 2.12 8.74
N PRO A 44 -3.30 1.49 9.09
CA PRO A 44 -2.11 2.19 9.55
C PRO A 44 -1.61 3.22 8.53
N VAL A 45 -1.59 2.84 7.25
CA VAL A 45 -1.15 3.72 6.15
C VAL A 45 -1.98 4.99 6.09
N MET A 46 -3.31 4.88 6.18
CA MET A 46 -4.19 6.06 6.13
C MET A 46 -4.08 6.92 7.39
N ARG A 47 -3.85 6.32 8.56
CA ARG A 47 -3.59 7.04 9.81
C ARG A 47 -2.29 7.83 9.74
N TYR A 48 -1.21 7.23 9.21
CA TYR A 48 0.06 7.93 9.03
C TYR A 48 -0.02 9.01 7.96
N LEU A 49 -0.76 8.77 6.87
CA LEU A 49 -0.99 9.81 5.86
C LEU A 49 -1.72 11.01 6.48
N ALA A 50 -2.77 10.78 7.27
CA ALA A 50 -3.48 11.84 7.98
C ALA A 50 -2.51 12.66 8.85
N LEU A 51 -1.67 12.00 9.64
CA LEU A 51 -0.68 12.65 10.49
C LEU A 51 0.30 13.53 9.68
N ILE A 52 0.79 13.04 8.53
CA ILE A 52 1.67 13.79 7.63
C ILE A 52 0.95 15.03 7.06
N LEU A 53 -0.30 14.86 6.63
CA LEU A 53 -1.10 15.95 6.07
C LEU A 53 -1.45 17.00 7.14
N ASP A 54 -1.85 16.57 8.33
CA ASP A 54 -2.15 17.47 9.46
C ASP A 54 -0.94 18.33 9.83
N GLU A 55 0.26 17.74 9.94
CA GLU A 55 1.50 18.48 10.21
C GLU A 55 1.78 19.49 9.11
N ALA A 56 1.59 19.12 7.83
CA ALA A 56 1.77 20.04 6.73
C ALA A 56 0.74 21.18 6.75
N MET A 57 -0.52 20.86 6.97
CA MET A 57 -1.60 21.85 6.99
C MET A 57 -1.44 22.85 8.15
N ALA A 58 -0.94 22.41 9.30
CA ALA A 58 -0.61 23.26 10.43
C ALA A 58 0.54 24.27 10.11
N GLN A 59 1.30 24.02 9.04
CA GLN A 59 2.43 24.83 8.59
C GLN A 59 2.22 25.33 7.14
N GLU A 60 1.03 25.78 6.80
CA GLU A 60 0.68 26.37 5.49
C GLU A 60 0.93 25.43 4.29
N GLY A 61 0.77 24.13 4.49
CA GLY A 61 0.88 23.10 3.45
C GLY A 61 2.28 22.56 3.22
N SER A 62 3.26 22.86 4.11
CA SER A 62 4.61 22.31 3.99
C SER A 62 5.35 22.30 5.32
N PHE A 63 6.23 21.31 5.53
CA PHE A 63 7.12 21.26 6.69
C PHE A 63 8.55 20.88 6.28
N LYS A 64 9.52 21.20 7.13
CA LYS A 64 10.94 20.94 6.89
C LYS A 64 11.25 19.45 7.00
N ALA A 65 11.94 18.90 5.99
CA ALA A 65 12.54 17.58 6.07
C ALA A 65 13.84 17.61 6.89
N THR A 66 14.32 16.45 7.32
CA THR A 66 15.67 16.32 7.89
C THR A 66 16.72 16.55 6.80
N SER A 67 18.00 16.71 7.18
CA SER A 67 19.11 16.85 6.21
C SER A 67 19.24 15.66 5.26
N LYS A 68 18.85 14.46 5.71
CA LYS A 68 18.79 13.24 4.90
C LYS A 68 17.54 13.15 4.01
N GLY A 69 16.58 14.06 4.17
CA GLY A 69 15.34 14.06 3.42
C GLY A 69 14.22 13.24 4.05
N ASN A 70 14.37 12.81 5.29
CA ASN A 70 13.36 12.06 6.04
C ASN A 70 12.35 12.99 6.72
N LEU A 71 11.26 12.41 7.20
CA LEU A 71 10.31 13.09 8.08
C LEU A 71 10.99 13.54 9.39
N PRO A 72 10.60 14.68 9.98
CA PRO A 72 11.20 15.17 11.21
C PRO A 72 10.93 14.23 12.40
N THR A 73 11.89 14.13 13.31
CA THR A 73 11.84 13.24 14.49
C THR A 73 10.56 13.41 15.31
N LYS A 74 10.07 14.65 15.44
CA LYS A 74 8.79 14.91 16.12
C LYS A 74 7.63 14.13 15.49
N LEU A 75 7.54 14.14 14.15
CA LEU A 75 6.50 13.43 13.42
C LEU A 75 6.65 11.91 13.52
N VAL A 76 7.89 11.41 13.45
CA VAL A 76 8.20 10.00 13.68
C VAL A 76 7.75 9.54 15.07
N LYS A 77 8.00 10.35 16.11
CA LYS A 77 7.54 10.05 17.46
C LYS A 77 6.01 10.04 17.56
N GLN A 78 5.34 11.02 16.99
CA GLN A 78 3.88 11.05 16.95
C GLN A 78 3.28 9.83 16.23
N ALA A 79 3.91 9.39 15.13
CA ALA A 79 3.52 8.18 14.42
C ALA A 79 3.71 6.92 15.28
N SER A 80 4.79 6.85 16.05
CA SER A 80 5.04 5.78 17.02
C SER A 80 3.97 5.71 18.10
N ASP A 81 3.63 6.86 18.66
CA ASP A 81 2.59 6.94 19.70
C ASP A 81 1.21 6.56 19.13
N LEU A 82 0.96 6.88 17.86
CA LEU A 82 -0.28 6.54 17.17
C LEU A 82 -0.47 5.02 17.00
N LEU A 83 0.61 4.26 16.89
CA LEU A 83 0.62 2.80 16.72
C LEU A 83 0.83 2.03 18.02
N ALA A 84 0.81 2.65 19.17
CA ALA A 84 1.02 1.99 20.45
C ALA A 84 0.06 0.80 20.67
N GLU A 85 -1.10 0.82 20.02
CA GLU A 85 -2.11 -0.24 20.04
C GLU A 85 -1.98 -1.24 18.88
N PHE A 86 -1.03 -1.02 17.96
CA PHE A 86 -0.86 -1.91 16.83
C PHE A 86 -0.26 -3.23 17.34
N PRO A 87 -0.92 -4.39 17.12
CA PRO A 87 -0.36 -5.64 17.59
C PRO A 87 0.96 -5.90 16.84
N VAL A 88 2.04 -5.90 17.59
CA VAL A 88 3.31 -6.42 17.10
C VAL A 88 3.05 -7.86 16.68
N ALA A 89 3.45 -8.22 15.46
CA ALA A 89 3.29 -9.58 14.99
C ALA A 89 3.86 -10.54 16.04
N GLN A 90 3.04 -11.45 16.53
CA GLN A 90 3.38 -12.37 17.65
C GLN A 90 4.60 -13.26 17.34
N PHE A 91 5.05 -13.27 16.09
CA PHE A 91 6.11 -14.13 15.58
C PHE A 91 7.48 -13.45 15.50
N GLU A 92 7.57 -12.11 15.59
CA GLU A 92 8.86 -11.42 15.57
C GLU A 92 9.25 -10.96 16.98
N ARG A 93 9.95 -11.83 17.71
CA ARG A 93 10.44 -11.54 19.07
C ARG A 93 11.47 -10.40 19.14
N HIS A 94 11.96 -9.89 18.01
CA HIS A 94 13.13 -9.02 17.98
C HIS A 94 13.00 -7.75 17.15
N ILE A 95 11.91 -7.54 16.39
CA ILE A 95 11.70 -6.32 15.60
C ILE A 95 10.29 -5.80 15.86
N SER A 96 10.13 -5.06 16.93
CA SER A 96 8.93 -4.26 17.14
C SER A 96 8.99 -3.03 16.22
N ILE A 97 7.94 -2.78 15.44
CA ILE A 97 7.76 -1.51 14.72
C ILE A 97 7.91 -0.33 15.70
N SER A 98 7.47 -0.48 16.94
CA SER A 98 7.62 0.49 18.01
C SER A 98 9.05 0.65 18.50
N GLU A 99 9.90 -0.35 18.48
CA GLU A 99 11.32 -0.24 18.84
C GLU A 99 12.11 0.59 17.84
N PHE A 100 11.73 0.54 16.54
CA PHE A 100 12.34 1.36 15.52
C PHE A 100 11.77 2.77 15.44
N ALA A 101 10.53 2.96 15.88
CA ALA A 101 9.79 4.20 15.78
C ALA A 101 10.35 5.35 16.63
N GLY A 102 11.20 5.08 17.61
CA GLY A 102 11.72 6.11 18.52
C GLY A 102 12.86 6.96 17.95
N SER A 103 13.49 6.62 16.82
CA SER A 103 14.74 7.26 16.40
C SER A 103 14.64 8.06 15.09
N ASN A 104 14.27 7.45 13.99
CA ASN A 104 14.14 8.11 12.70
C ASN A 104 13.25 7.30 11.75
N GLU A 105 12.83 7.93 10.65
CA GLU A 105 11.98 7.33 9.65
C GLU A 105 12.62 6.08 8.99
N ASP A 106 13.94 6.07 8.76
CA ASP A 106 14.64 4.95 8.11
C ASP A 106 14.48 3.62 8.86
N LYS A 107 14.15 3.70 10.15
CA LYS A 107 13.91 2.54 11.02
C LYS A 107 12.43 2.27 11.25
N PHE A 108 11.53 3.03 10.63
CA PHE A 108 10.10 2.90 10.79
C PHE A 108 9.43 2.56 9.45
N ASN A 109 9.53 1.31 9.03
CA ASN A 109 9.11 0.85 7.70
C ASN A 109 7.69 1.27 7.33
N ALA A 110 6.71 1.11 8.20
CA ALA A 110 5.32 1.44 7.90
C ALA A 110 5.10 2.95 7.63
N LEU A 111 5.77 3.81 8.39
CA LEU A 111 5.71 5.27 8.19
C LEU A 111 6.48 5.66 6.91
N HIS A 112 7.65 5.09 6.70
CA HIS A 112 8.46 5.30 5.51
C HIS A 112 7.71 4.88 4.24
N TYR A 113 7.13 3.69 4.25
CA TYR A 113 6.26 3.18 3.18
C TYR A 113 5.12 4.14 2.87
N THR A 114 4.42 4.63 3.90
CA THR A 114 3.33 5.61 3.73
C THR A 114 3.80 6.89 3.07
N ARG A 115 4.95 7.43 3.50
CA ARG A 115 5.53 8.63 2.89
C ARG A 115 5.90 8.40 1.43
N VAL A 116 6.52 7.26 1.11
CA VAL A 116 6.86 6.89 -0.28
C VAL A 116 5.59 6.80 -1.13
N LEU A 117 4.56 6.13 -0.65
CA LEU A 117 3.26 6.06 -1.35
C LEU A 117 2.65 7.44 -1.57
N ALA A 118 2.70 8.32 -0.58
CA ALA A 118 2.18 9.68 -0.69
C ALA A 118 2.95 10.51 -1.76
N GLU A 119 4.26 10.27 -1.93
CA GLU A 119 5.05 10.89 -2.99
C GLU A 119 4.70 10.33 -4.37
N ILE A 120 4.71 9.01 -4.55
CA ILE A 120 4.45 8.39 -5.87
C ILE A 120 2.98 8.51 -6.32
N SER A 121 2.04 8.62 -5.38
CA SER A 121 0.64 8.97 -5.68
C SER A 121 0.46 10.46 -6.02
N GLY A 122 1.49 11.27 -5.76
CA GLY A 122 1.48 12.70 -6.05
C GLY A 122 0.67 13.55 -5.08
N ILE A 123 0.40 13.05 -3.88
CA ILE A 123 -0.25 13.81 -2.79
C ILE A 123 0.72 14.83 -2.22
N ILE A 124 1.96 14.39 -1.96
CA ILE A 124 3.05 15.23 -1.49
C ILE A 124 4.22 15.20 -2.46
N TYR A 125 5.14 16.15 -2.31
CA TYR A 125 6.42 16.16 -3.03
C TYR A 125 7.49 16.86 -2.19
N ARG A 126 8.75 16.50 -2.43
CA ARG A 126 9.89 17.14 -1.77
C ARG A 126 10.52 18.19 -2.68
N ARG A 127 10.72 19.40 -2.14
CA ARG A 127 11.44 20.50 -2.82
C ARG A 127 12.16 21.37 -1.80
N SER A 128 13.40 21.75 -2.08
CA SER A 128 14.22 22.67 -1.27
C SER A 128 14.26 22.29 0.22
N GLY A 129 14.45 20.99 0.51
CA GLY A 129 14.54 20.48 1.88
C GLY A 129 13.21 20.49 2.66
N ARG A 130 12.08 20.61 1.98
CA ARG A 130 10.74 20.59 2.58
C ARG A 130 9.83 19.60 1.87
N TYR A 131 8.92 18.99 2.61
CA TYR A 131 7.75 18.30 2.09
C TYR A 131 6.61 19.30 1.88
N HIS A 132 6.00 19.24 0.73
CA HIS A 132 4.88 20.08 0.34
C HIS A 132 3.68 19.19 -0.01
N VAL A 133 2.50 19.56 0.47
CA VAL A 133 1.23 18.97 -0.01
C VAL A 133 0.81 19.74 -1.26
N LYS A 134 0.48 19.03 -2.35
CA LYS A 134 -0.03 19.68 -3.57
C LYS A 134 -1.29 20.50 -3.27
N LYS A 135 -1.44 21.64 -3.90
CA LYS A 135 -2.60 22.53 -3.69
C LYS A 135 -3.95 21.84 -3.90
N SER A 136 -4.04 20.97 -4.92
CA SER A 136 -5.24 20.14 -5.13
C SER A 136 -5.50 19.19 -3.96
N ALA A 137 -4.44 18.54 -3.44
CA ALA A 137 -4.56 17.65 -2.30
C ALA A 137 -4.93 18.40 -1.01
N GLN A 138 -4.39 19.61 -0.79
CA GLN A 138 -4.80 20.45 0.34
C GLN A 138 -6.30 20.72 0.31
N LYS A 139 -6.83 21.12 -0.86
CA LYS A 139 -8.26 21.36 -1.05
C LYS A 139 -9.08 20.08 -0.81
N GLN A 140 -8.66 18.96 -1.37
CA GLN A 140 -9.34 17.67 -1.17
C GLN A 140 -9.35 17.25 0.31
N PHE A 141 -8.23 17.43 1.02
CA PHE A 141 -8.15 17.12 2.44
C PHE A 141 -9.09 17.98 3.28
N GLN A 142 -9.17 19.29 2.99
CA GLN A 142 -10.06 20.21 3.69
C GLN A 142 -11.54 19.93 3.45
N THR A 143 -11.92 19.43 2.26
CA THR A 143 -13.33 19.24 1.88
C THR A 143 -13.83 17.82 2.12
N LEU A 144 -13.00 16.80 1.91
CA LEU A 144 -13.36 15.40 1.92
C LEU A 144 -12.64 14.59 3.01
N GLY A 145 -11.64 15.20 3.67
CA GLY A 145 -10.83 14.52 4.66
C GLY A 145 -9.90 13.46 4.05
N ILE A 146 -9.47 12.54 4.89
CA ILE A 146 -8.51 11.49 4.54
C ILE A 146 -9.06 10.48 3.51
N GLN A 147 -10.38 10.32 3.45
CA GLN A 147 -11.06 9.41 2.51
C GLN A 147 -10.73 9.72 1.05
N ALA A 148 -10.46 10.99 0.71
CA ALA A 148 -10.09 11.40 -0.64
C ALA A 148 -8.83 10.70 -1.17
N PHE A 149 -7.98 10.18 -0.30
CA PHE A 149 -6.67 9.64 -0.64
C PHE A 149 -6.60 8.10 -0.61
N PHE A 150 -7.65 7.43 -0.17
CA PHE A 150 -7.65 5.96 -0.08
C PHE A 150 -7.38 5.31 -1.45
N LYS A 151 -8.18 5.64 -2.46
CA LYS A 151 -8.01 5.09 -3.82
C LYS A 151 -6.66 5.47 -4.45
N PRO A 152 -6.22 6.75 -4.44
CA PRO A 152 -4.90 7.11 -4.94
C PRO A 152 -3.73 6.38 -4.25
N MET A 153 -3.80 6.16 -2.94
CA MET A 153 -2.78 5.41 -2.20
C MET A 153 -2.80 3.93 -2.56
N LEU A 154 -3.98 3.32 -2.67
CA LEU A 154 -4.13 1.92 -3.06
C LEU A 154 -3.65 1.69 -4.51
N GLU A 155 -4.00 2.58 -5.43
CA GLU A 155 -3.51 2.52 -6.82
C GLU A 155 -1.99 2.68 -6.90
N ALA A 156 -1.41 3.57 -6.10
CA ALA A 156 0.03 3.74 -6.02
C ALA A 156 0.72 2.46 -5.52
N THR A 157 0.15 1.80 -4.51
CA THR A 157 0.62 0.50 -4.00
C THR A 157 0.63 -0.56 -5.11
N ILE A 158 -0.45 -0.67 -5.85
CA ILE A 158 -0.66 -1.75 -6.82
C ILE A 158 0.11 -1.51 -8.13
N SER A 159 0.20 -0.25 -8.59
CA SER A 159 0.63 0.06 -9.96
C SER A 159 1.94 0.82 -10.06
N LYS A 160 2.46 1.41 -8.98
CA LYS A 160 3.61 2.31 -9.02
C LYS A 160 4.71 1.98 -8.01
N TYR A 161 4.35 1.29 -6.93
CA TYR A 161 5.30 0.97 -5.88
C TYR A 161 6.31 -0.07 -6.37
N ASN A 162 7.59 0.17 -6.08
CA ASN A 162 8.63 -0.81 -6.35
C ASN A 162 8.71 -1.79 -5.17
N TRP A 163 8.17 -2.98 -5.37
CA TRP A 163 8.13 -4.04 -4.36
C TRP A 163 9.51 -4.56 -3.93
N GLY A 164 10.54 -4.37 -4.76
CA GLY A 164 11.94 -4.67 -4.38
C GLY A 164 12.55 -3.67 -3.40
N TYR A 165 11.91 -2.52 -3.18
CA TYR A 165 12.50 -1.44 -2.39
C TYR A 165 12.54 -1.71 -0.88
N LEU A 166 11.44 -2.14 -0.29
CA LEU A 166 11.37 -2.47 1.14
C LEU A 166 11.25 -3.97 1.42
N ASP A 167 10.61 -4.68 0.51
CA ASP A 167 10.22 -6.08 0.72
C ASP A 167 11.26 -7.06 0.16
N GLY A 168 12.35 -6.55 -0.45
CA GLY A 168 13.40 -7.38 -1.02
C GLY A 168 12.96 -8.24 -2.21
N PHE A 169 11.79 -7.92 -2.79
CA PHE A 169 11.24 -8.67 -3.92
C PHE A 169 11.93 -8.20 -5.21
N GLU A 170 13.02 -8.84 -5.58
CA GLU A 170 13.90 -8.45 -6.69
C GLU A 170 13.38 -8.83 -8.09
N PHE A 171 12.11 -9.20 -8.23
CA PHE A 171 11.58 -9.65 -9.50
C PHE A 171 10.87 -8.52 -10.25
N ASP A 172 11.15 -8.45 -11.54
CA ASP A 172 10.45 -7.58 -12.51
C ASP A 172 9.10 -8.21 -12.91
N VAL A 173 8.22 -8.40 -11.93
CA VAL A 173 6.87 -8.95 -12.12
C VAL A 173 5.86 -7.84 -11.92
N ASP A 174 4.96 -7.66 -12.88
CA ASP A 174 3.79 -6.81 -12.71
C ASP A 174 2.78 -7.50 -11.78
N LEU A 175 2.74 -7.05 -10.53
CA LEU A 175 1.83 -7.59 -9.52
C LEU A 175 0.41 -7.02 -9.59
N ARG A 176 0.10 -6.17 -10.58
CA ARG A 176 -1.20 -5.49 -10.65
C ARG A 176 -2.37 -6.47 -10.74
N THR A 177 -2.31 -7.43 -11.66
CA THR A 177 -3.38 -8.43 -11.83
C THR A 177 -3.52 -9.32 -10.61
N PHE A 178 -2.40 -9.70 -9.98
CA PHE A 178 -2.37 -10.43 -8.73
C PHE A 178 -3.08 -9.68 -7.59
N TRP A 179 -2.78 -8.39 -7.40
CA TRP A 179 -3.42 -7.58 -6.37
C TRP A 179 -4.91 -7.39 -6.63
N VAL A 180 -5.32 -7.13 -7.88
CA VAL A 180 -6.73 -6.98 -8.24
C VAL A 180 -7.48 -8.29 -8.02
N PHE A 181 -6.87 -9.43 -8.40
CA PHE A 181 -7.43 -10.76 -8.15
C PHE A 181 -7.62 -11.01 -6.65
N MET A 182 -6.61 -10.78 -5.82
CA MET A 182 -6.70 -10.96 -4.38
C MET A 182 -7.81 -10.10 -3.76
N LEU A 183 -7.86 -8.80 -4.08
CA LEU A 183 -8.89 -7.90 -3.57
C LEU A 183 -10.29 -8.34 -3.97
N TRP A 184 -10.46 -8.83 -5.20
CA TRP A 184 -11.72 -9.36 -5.67
C TRP A 184 -12.11 -10.64 -4.93
N ARG A 185 -11.20 -11.59 -4.78
CA ARG A 185 -11.50 -12.89 -4.16
C ARG A 185 -11.76 -12.79 -2.66
N ILE A 186 -10.94 -12.05 -1.93
CA ILE A 186 -11.12 -11.90 -0.48
C ILE A 186 -12.47 -11.26 -0.12
N GLN A 187 -12.95 -10.34 -0.92
CA GLN A 187 -14.28 -9.73 -0.73
C GLN A 187 -15.42 -10.73 -1.00
N SER A 188 -15.19 -11.71 -1.90
CA SER A 188 -16.19 -12.69 -2.25
C SER A 188 -16.47 -13.71 -1.14
N HIS A 189 -15.45 -14.13 -0.39
CA HIS A 189 -15.62 -15.20 0.60
C HIS A 189 -15.05 -14.88 1.99
N LYS A 190 -14.21 -13.82 2.13
CA LYS A 190 -13.64 -13.37 3.41
C LYS A 190 -12.81 -14.42 4.17
N ARG A 191 -12.19 -15.36 3.43
CA ARG A 191 -11.40 -16.46 3.98
C ARG A 191 -9.99 -16.43 3.41
N VAL A 192 -8.99 -16.31 4.28
CA VAL A 192 -7.57 -16.23 3.90
C VAL A 192 -7.06 -17.58 3.38
N ASP A 193 -7.42 -18.68 4.04
CA ASP A 193 -7.05 -20.05 3.62
C ASP A 193 -7.48 -20.34 2.18
N ARG A 194 -8.74 -20.04 1.86
CA ARG A 194 -9.25 -20.17 0.50
C ARG A 194 -8.58 -19.23 -0.50
N LEU A 195 -8.29 -17.99 -0.08
CA LEU A 195 -7.57 -17.04 -0.92
C LEU A 195 -6.19 -17.58 -1.30
N ILE A 196 -5.47 -18.18 -0.35
CA ILE A 196 -4.16 -18.80 -0.61
C ILE A 196 -4.28 -19.89 -1.67
N GLU A 197 -5.23 -20.81 -1.53
CA GLU A 197 -5.47 -21.88 -2.53
C GLU A 197 -5.75 -21.32 -3.93
N GLU A 198 -6.63 -20.30 -4.02
CA GLU A 198 -6.99 -19.66 -5.28
C GLU A 198 -5.81 -18.94 -5.92
N VAL A 199 -4.98 -18.26 -5.12
CA VAL A 199 -3.78 -17.55 -5.58
C VAL A 199 -2.72 -18.52 -6.08
N LEU A 200 -2.46 -19.61 -5.35
CA LEU A 200 -1.50 -20.67 -5.76
C LEU A 200 -1.92 -21.32 -7.09
N THR A 201 -3.21 -21.45 -7.32
CA THR A 201 -3.75 -21.99 -8.57
C THR A 201 -3.65 -21.00 -9.72
N ALA A 202 -4.00 -19.73 -9.47
CA ALA A 202 -4.05 -18.71 -10.51
C ALA A 202 -2.66 -18.18 -10.92
N PHE A 203 -1.72 -18.11 -9.98
CA PHE A 203 -0.39 -17.51 -10.17
C PHE A 203 0.75 -18.43 -9.74
N PRO A 204 0.88 -19.65 -10.29
CA PRO A 204 1.91 -20.59 -9.87
C PRO A 204 3.34 -20.06 -10.08
N ASP A 205 3.56 -19.21 -11.08
CA ASP A 205 4.86 -18.63 -11.39
C ASP A 205 5.37 -17.66 -10.30
N LEU A 206 4.47 -17.07 -9.50
CA LEU A 206 4.88 -16.22 -8.38
C LEU A 206 5.64 -17.02 -7.32
N LEU A 207 5.28 -18.29 -7.10
CA LEU A 207 5.99 -19.17 -6.17
C LEU A 207 7.39 -19.51 -6.68
N LEU A 208 7.54 -19.71 -8.00
CA LEU A 208 8.83 -20.00 -8.61
C LEU A 208 9.77 -18.80 -8.58
N ALA A 209 9.21 -17.60 -8.47
CA ALA A 209 9.95 -16.36 -8.38
C ALA A 209 10.42 -16.02 -6.94
N LEU A 210 9.88 -16.69 -5.93
CA LEU A 210 10.35 -16.50 -4.55
C LEU A 210 11.74 -17.14 -4.39
N PRO A 211 12.71 -16.44 -3.75
CA PRO A 211 13.99 -17.05 -3.44
C PRO A 211 13.73 -18.29 -2.57
N ALA A 212 14.39 -19.39 -2.91
CA ALA A 212 14.43 -20.59 -2.08
C ALA A 212 15.28 -20.29 -0.84
N ASP A 213 14.76 -19.51 0.09
CA ASP A 213 15.40 -19.23 1.35
C ASP A 213 14.82 -20.16 2.41
N ASP A 214 15.69 -20.75 3.24
CA ASP A 214 15.33 -21.66 4.34
C ASP A 214 14.37 -21.07 5.38
N TYR A 215 14.00 -19.79 5.23
CA TYR A 215 13.06 -19.08 6.07
C TYR A 215 11.59 -19.18 5.63
N PHE A 216 11.33 -19.62 4.40
CA PHE A 216 9.98 -19.82 3.86
C PHE A 216 9.82 -21.24 3.35
N SER A 217 9.96 -22.24 4.24
CA SER A 217 9.44 -23.55 3.92
C SER A 217 7.91 -23.48 4.01
N PRO A 218 7.16 -23.84 2.97
CA PRO A 218 5.73 -24.01 3.08
C PRO A 218 5.47 -25.29 3.87
N GLU A 219 5.17 -25.17 5.16
CA GLU A 219 4.41 -26.15 5.92
C GLU A 219 2.99 -25.62 6.15
#